data_ead00574d8831998d1567b2172d19034
#
_entry.id   ead00574d8831998d1567b2172d19034
#
_cell.length_a   1.000
_cell.length_b   1.000
_cell.length_c   1.000
_cell.angle_alpha   90.00
_cell.angle_beta   90.00
_cell.angle_gamma   90.00
#
_symmetry.space_group_name_H-M   'P 1'
#
loop_
_entity.id
_entity.type
_entity.pdbx_description
1 polymer ?
#
loop_
_entity_poly.entity_id
_entity_poly.type
_entity_poly.pdbx_seq_one_letter_code
_entity_poly.pdbx_strand_id
1 'polypeptide(L)'
;MRTVLAISLASLAGIGLAGCDLNVSNPSVIDATTFNPNTDGFTLSMSAQTNLFQAFQAIALNGGFISDELWTGAIRPQTNHINSRNFVGTDDINVSFFAPLSLALAGNVNAVRVLAAASGASSDSNFARVSMNAGYAFELSAETMCASDEQKGPKLTVTQLLDSAVTHFTKAIAVAQAAGASAMVQESQVGLARAYLQLGEYANATTTAGSVDPGFVAYEINSANPATALTLGNAMWTTQAATQLVVPAMYRHLDDPRVPSDSNGTPGCPTTNGIPCVVQAKYSGYGDPIRLASGLEAQFIAAEAQAHGGNTAPGLALITSQRATYMPDSAYTGGVDTLSVITELLNQRARQFWMEGKKLGDIRRNPSVSLSAILTDPVGAPYLGPTGGNFGNEFCAPIPPEEVSANPNLQ
;
A
#
# COMPACT_ATOMS: atom_id res chain seq x y z
N MET A 1 44.95 -62.35 11.15
CA MET A 1 44.61 -61.11 10.43
C MET A 1 43.11 -60.94 10.10
N ARG A 2 42.20 -61.87 10.37
CA ARG A 2 40.76 -61.76 10.09
C ARG A 2 39.90 -61.21 11.27
N THR A 3 40.43 -61.27 12.50
CA THR A 3 39.70 -60.88 13.72
C THR A 3 39.85 -59.38 14.07
N VAL A 4 40.89 -58.71 13.60
CA VAL A 4 41.12 -57.29 13.87
C VAL A 4 40.29 -56.39 12.95
N LEU A 5 39.88 -56.88 11.77
CA LEU A 5 39.09 -56.12 10.80
C LEU A 5 37.59 -56.00 11.18
N ALA A 6 37.09 -56.96 11.96
CA ALA A 6 35.70 -57.02 12.39
C ALA A 6 35.38 -56.01 13.55
N ILE A 7 36.37 -55.71 14.38
CA ILE A 7 36.21 -54.77 15.51
C ILE A 7 36.26 -53.29 15.03
N SER A 8 37.01 -53.02 13.97
CA SER A 8 37.11 -51.66 13.42
C SER A 8 35.85 -51.21 12.63
N LEU A 9 35.05 -52.15 12.09
CA LEU A 9 33.79 -51.81 11.42
C LEU A 9 32.63 -51.59 12.41
N ALA A 10 32.66 -52.23 13.57
CA ALA A 10 31.62 -52.06 14.59
C ALA A 10 31.71 -50.70 15.32
N SER A 11 32.92 -50.13 15.40
CA SER A 11 33.12 -48.80 16.03
C SER A 11 32.76 -47.62 15.14
N LEU A 12 32.74 -47.79 13.80
CA LEU A 12 32.25 -46.71 12.90
C LEU A 12 30.73 -46.67 12.73
N ALA A 13 30.02 -47.76 13.02
CA ALA A 13 28.56 -47.78 12.95
C ALA A 13 27.88 -47.14 14.17
N GLY A 14 28.61 -46.94 15.27
CA GLY A 14 28.07 -46.32 16.50
C GLY A 14 28.08 -44.79 16.55
N ILE A 15 28.79 -44.12 15.64
CA ILE A 15 28.92 -42.65 15.62
C ILE A 15 27.88 -42.01 14.70
N GLY A 16 27.22 -42.80 13.86
CA GLY A 16 26.23 -42.31 12.88
C GLY A 16 24.80 -42.10 13.41
N LEU A 17 24.53 -42.36 14.71
CA LEU A 17 23.19 -42.25 15.30
C LEU A 17 23.06 -41.15 16.38
N ALA A 18 24.05 -40.27 16.51
CA ALA A 18 23.79 -38.98 17.13
C ALA A 18 23.00 -38.16 16.11
N GLY A 19 21.72 -38.49 15.95
CA GLY A 19 20.78 -37.78 15.11
C GLY A 19 20.80 -36.33 15.53
N CYS A 20 21.01 -35.41 14.59
CA CYS A 20 20.71 -34.03 14.78
C CYS A 20 19.29 -33.98 15.36
N ASP A 21 19.14 -33.39 16.53
CA ASP A 21 17.81 -33.05 17.06
C ASP A 21 17.16 -32.09 16.06
N LEU A 22 16.22 -32.64 15.27
CA LEU A 22 15.47 -31.87 14.26
C LEU A 22 14.42 -30.97 14.90
N ASN A 23 14.29 -30.98 16.22
CA ASN A 23 13.48 -30.05 16.98
C ASN A 23 14.23 -28.72 17.20
N VAL A 24 14.63 -28.08 16.13
CA VAL A 24 15.09 -26.69 16.19
C VAL A 24 13.86 -25.82 16.40
N SER A 25 13.61 -25.42 17.64
CA SER A 25 12.66 -24.36 17.92
C SER A 25 13.23 -23.07 17.34
N ASN A 26 12.59 -22.51 16.31
CA ASN A 26 12.92 -21.19 15.83
C ASN A 26 12.39 -20.16 16.84
N PRO A 27 13.25 -19.45 17.62
CA PRO A 27 12.80 -18.51 18.64
C PRO A 27 12.05 -17.30 18.06
N SER A 28 12.06 -17.14 16.74
CA SER A 28 11.30 -16.11 16.03
C SER A 28 9.89 -16.55 15.63
N VAL A 29 9.51 -17.81 15.90
CA VAL A 29 8.16 -18.33 15.59
C VAL A 29 7.46 -18.64 16.89
N ILE A 30 6.29 -18.06 17.10
CA ILE A 30 5.41 -18.40 18.22
C ILE A 30 4.88 -19.82 17.96
N ASP A 31 5.20 -20.77 18.84
CA ASP A 31 4.68 -22.12 18.76
C ASP A 31 3.15 -22.08 18.98
N ALA A 32 2.41 -22.56 17.99
CA ALA A 32 0.94 -22.57 18.03
C ALA A 32 0.38 -23.34 19.24
N THR A 33 1.16 -24.27 19.81
CA THR A 33 0.75 -25.07 21.01
C THR A 33 0.89 -24.29 22.31
N THR A 34 1.73 -23.24 22.35
CA THR A 34 1.96 -22.40 23.52
C THR A 34 1.26 -21.05 23.42
N PHE A 35 0.72 -20.68 22.23
CA PHE A 35 0.06 -19.41 22.00
C PHE A 35 -1.26 -19.32 22.78
N ASN A 36 -1.39 -18.26 23.59
CA ASN A 36 -2.63 -17.95 24.30
C ASN A 36 -3.20 -16.60 23.81
N PRO A 37 -4.34 -16.58 23.14
CA PRO A 37 -4.91 -15.35 22.60
C PRO A 37 -5.23 -14.28 23.67
N ASN A 38 -5.41 -14.68 24.93
CA ASN A 38 -5.69 -13.75 26.01
C ASN A 38 -4.44 -13.05 26.58
N THR A 39 -3.24 -13.62 26.40
CA THR A 39 -1.98 -13.03 26.89
C THR A 39 -1.07 -12.53 25.76
N ASP A 40 -1.11 -13.19 24.61
CA ASP A 40 -0.18 -12.95 23.50
C ASP A 40 -0.80 -12.10 22.39
N GLY A 41 -2.07 -11.67 22.57
CA GLY A 41 -2.84 -10.91 21.58
C GLY A 41 -2.15 -9.62 21.12
N PHE A 42 -1.47 -8.92 22.04
CA PHE A 42 -0.69 -7.72 21.68
C PHE A 42 0.45 -8.05 20.69
N THR A 43 1.26 -9.05 20.99
CA THR A 43 2.39 -9.47 20.14
C THR A 43 1.91 -9.90 18.76
N LEU A 44 0.82 -10.68 18.70
CA LEU A 44 0.24 -11.11 17.42
C LEU A 44 -0.29 -9.91 16.62
N SER A 45 -0.98 -8.98 17.26
CA SER A 45 -1.53 -7.80 16.60
C SER A 45 -0.45 -6.87 16.05
N MET A 46 0.66 -6.70 16.78
CA MET A 46 1.80 -5.90 16.32
C MET A 46 2.56 -6.57 15.17
N SER A 47 2.73 -7.89 15.20
CA SER A 47 3.33 -8.65 14.08
C SER A 47 2.49 -8.52 12.81
N ALA A 48 1.17 -8.68 12.93
CA ALA A 48 0.24 -8.50 11.81
C ALA A 48 0.24 -7.07 11.27
N GLN A 49 0.36 -6.06 12.14
CA GLN A 49 0.49 -4.65 11.74
C GLN A 49 1.80 -4.40 10.98
N THR A 50 2.90 -5.01 11.39
CA THR A 50 4.18 -4.89 10.67
C THR A 50 4.06 -5.41 9.23
N ASN A 51 3.36 -6.53 9.02
CA ASN A 51 3.11 -7.05 7.68
C ASN A 51 2.28 -6.07 6.83
N LEU A 52 1.26 -5.43 7.42
CA LEU A 52 0.48 -4.40 6.72
C LEU A 52 1.36 -3.21 6.33
N PHE A 53 2.21 -2.72 7.24
CA PHE A 53 3.06 -1.57 6.97
C PHE A 53 4.08 -1.86 5.87
N GLN A 54 4.67 -3.06 5.84
CA GLN A 54 5.54 -3.49 4.75
C GLN A 54 4.79 -3.53 3.40
N ALA A 55 3.56 -4.05 3.39
CA ALA A 55 2.73 -4.05 2.19
C ALA A 55 2.39 -2.62 1.75
N PHE A 56 1.98 -1.75 2.67
CA PHE A 56 1.65 -0.36 2.36
C PHE A 56 2.84 0.40 1.76
N GLN A 57 4.04 0.23 2.28
CA GLN A 57 5.25 0.81 1.72
C GLN A 57 5.55 0.30 0.30
N ALA A 58 5.44 -1.02 0.10
CA ALA A 58 5.63 -1.62 -1.23
C ALA A 58 4.63 -1.04 -2.25
N ILE A 59 3.37 -0.84 -1.84
CA ILE A 59 2.33 -0.26 -2.68
C ILE A 59 2.54 1.24 -2.90
N ALA A 60 2.92 2.00 -1.88
CA ALA A 60 3.21 3.43 -2.04
C ALA A 60 4.35 3.66 -3.05
N LEU A 61 5.38 2.82 -3.03
CA LEU A 61 6.49 2.88 -3.98
C LEU A 61 6.07 2.39 -5.38
N ASN A 62 5.64 1.13 -5.48
CA ASN A 62 5.42 0.48 -6.79
C ASN A 62 4.12 0.95 -7.46
N GLY A 63 3.06 1.22 -6.69
CA GLY A 63 1.87 1.91 -7.16
C GLY A 63 2.17 3.34 -7.63
N GLY A 64 3.13 4.00 -6.97
CA GLY A 64 3.68 5.30 -7.38
C GLY A 64 4.36 5.24 -8.75
N PHE A 65 5.03 4.13 -9.09
CA PHE A 65 5.56 3.91 -10.44
C PHE A 65 4.45 3.75 -11.48
N ILE A 66 3.41 2.96 -11.19
CA ILE A 66 2.28 2.78 -12.12
C ILE A 66 1.52 4.09 -12.35
N SER A 67 1.35 4.89 -11.31
CA SER A 67 0.56 6.13 -11.33
C SER A 67 1.37 7.38 -11.70
N ASP A 68 2.64 7.23 -12.05
CA ASP A 68 3.58 8.32 -12.36
C ASP A 68 3.78 9.34 -11.21
N GLU A 69 3.66 8.91 -9.96
CA GLU A 69 4.11 9.72 -8.82
C GLU A 69 5.63 9.72 -8.68
N LEU A 70 6.24 8.65 -9.16
CA LEU A 70 7.66 8.35 -9.12
C LEU A 70 8.10 7.70 -10.43
N TRP A 71 9.36 7.91 -10.83
CA TRP A 71 10.00 7.15 -11.89
C TRP A 71 11.25 6.45 -11.38
N THR A 72 11.51 5.25 -11.91
CA THR A 72 12.82 4.63 -11.76
C THR A 72 13.83 5.30 -12.69
N GLY A 73 14.96 5.72 -12.14
CA GLY A 73 16.10 6.16 -12.95
C GLY A 73 17.10 5.04 -13.22
N ALA A 74 16.89 3.84 -12.63
CA ALA A 74 17.77 2.70 -12.78
C ALA A 74 17.45 1.90 -14.05
N ILE A 75 18.51 1.38 -14.71
CA ILE A 75 18.37 0.44 -15.84
C ILE A 75 18.02 -0.94 -15.28
N ARG A 76 16.75 -1.12 -14.90
CA ARG A 76 16.19 -2.40 -14.44
C ARG A 76 14.95 -2.68 -15.28
N PRO A 77 14.99 -3.61 -16.25
CA PRO A 77 13.86 -3.85 -17.15
C PRO A 77 12.55 -4.07 -16.43
N GLN A 78 12.52 -4.90 -15.37
CA GLN A 78 11.33 -5.22 -14.61
C GLN A 78 10.66 -3.99 -13.99
N THR A 79 11.45 -3.14 -13.30
CA THR A 79 10.92 -1.89 -12.71
C THR A 79 10.49 -0.90 -13.78
N ASN A 80 11.19 -0.87 -14.93
CA ASN A 80 10.81 0.01 -16.06
C ASN A 80 9.52 -0.46 -16.73
N HIS A 81 9.25 -1.78 -16.82
CA HIS A 81 7.97 -2.30 -17.31
C HIS A 81 6.81 -1.89 -16.38
N ILE A 82 7.00 -1.99 -15.06
CA ILE A 82 6.04 -1.51 -14.06
C ILE A 82 5.77 -0.01 -14.27
N ASN A 83 6.82 0.80 -14.35
CA ASN A 83 6.71 2.25 -14.50
C ASN A 83 6.08 2.66 -15.85
N SER A 84 6.39 1.97 -16.93
CA SER A 84 5.78 2.20 -18.23
C SER A 84 4.40 1.53 -18.41
N ARG A 85 3.88 0.82 -17.42
CA ARG A 85 2.59 0.12 -17.47
C ARG A 85 2.50 -0.93 -18.59
N ASN A 86 3.60 -1.65 -18.81
CA ASN A 86 3.73 -2.75 -19.77
C ASN A 86 4.28 -3.99 -19.07
N PHE A 87 3.45 -4.63 -18.23
CA PHE A 87 3.87 -5.80 -17.48
C PHE A 87 4.15 -6.99 -18.39
N VAL A 88 5.22 -7.72 -18.08
CA VAL A 88 5.54 -9.01 -18.71
C VAL A 88 5.69 -10.08 -17.63
N GLY A 89 5.47 -11.34 -18.00
CA GLY A 89 5.45 -12.47 -17.06
C GLY A 89 6.74 -12.74 -16.28
N THR A 90 7.85 -12.07 -16.66
CA THR A 90 9.16 -12.15 -15.98
C THR A 90 9.43 -10.97 -15.06
N ASP A 91 8.49 -10.05 -14.91
CA ASP A 91 8.67 -8.91 -14.02
C ASP A 91 8.58 -9.30 -12.55
N ASP A 92 9.16 -8.48 -11.69
CA ASP A 92 9.19 -8.69 -10.23
C ASP A 92 7.83 -8.42 -9.54
N ILE A 93 6.72 -8.80 -10.20
CA ILE A 93 5.34 -8.55 -9.72
C ILE A 93 5.11 -9.23 -8.37
N ASN A 94 5.65 -10.45 -8.22
CA ASN A 94 5.52 -11.17 -6.95
C ASN A 94 6.15 -10.38 -5.80
N VAL A 95 7.40 -9.97 -5.93
CA VAL A 95 8.14 -9.26 -4.88
C VAL A 95 7.61 -7.84 -4.67
N SER A 96 7.22 -7.17 -5.76
CA SER A 96 6.81 -5.75 -5.73
C SER A 96 5.40 -5.53 -5.20
N PHE A 97 4.49 -6.48 -5.42
CA PHE A 97 3.07 -6.32 -5.12
C PHE A 97 2.46 -7.52 -4.39
N PHE A 98 2.51 -8.70 -4.99
CA PHE A 98 1.72 -9.85 -4.54
C PHE A 98 2.19 -10.39 -3.18
N ALA A 99 3.47 -10.68 -3.01
CA ALA A 99 3.98 -11.29 -1.79
C ALA A 99 3.78 -10.40 -0.54
N PRO A 100 4.10 -9.08 -0.55
CA PRO A 100 3.81 -8.24 0.61
C PRO A 100 2.31 -8.13 0.91
N LEU A 101 1.44 -8.03 -0.11
CA LEU A 101 -0.01 -8.01 0.09
C LEU A 101 -0.55 -9.34 0.61
N SER A 102 -0.12 -10.47 0.05
CA SER A 102 -0.51 -11.81 0.52
C SER A 102 -0.08 -12.06 1.96
N LEU A 103 1.13 -11.60 2.34
CA LEU A 103 1.61 -11.71 3.72
C LEU A 103 0.76 -10.85 4.67
N ALA A 104 0.42 -9.64 4.27
CA ALA A 104 -0.46 -8.77 5.04
C ALA A 104 -1.87 -9.35 5.18
N LEU A 105 -2.46 -9.84 4.09
CA LEU A 105 -3.77 -10.52 4.11
C LEU A 105 -3.73 -11.74 5.03
N ALA A 106 -2.84 -12.70 4.76
CA ALA A 106 -2.75 -13.93 5.53
C ALA A 106 -2.48 -13.68 7.02
N GLY A 107 -1.54 -12.77 7.32
CA GLY A 107 -1.17 -12.43 8.69
C GLY A 107 -2.33 -11.81 9.47
N ASN A 108 -3.01 -10.82 8.89
CA ASN A 108 -4.09 -10.12 9.57
C ASN A 108 -5.37 -10.94 9.64
N VAL A 109 -5.78 -11.64 8.58
CA VAL A 109 -6.97 -12.51 8.61
C VAL A 109 -6.78 -13.66 9.59
N ASN A 110 -5.59 -14.27 9.63
CA ASN A 110 -5.28 -15.29 10.63
C ASN A 110 -5.33 -14.73 12.05
N ALA A 111 -4.77 -13.55 12.29
CA ALA A 111 -4.83 -12.88 13.59
C ALA A 111 -6.26 -12.54 13.99
N VAL A 112 -7.11 -12.09 13.07
CA VAL A 112 -8.55 -11.88 13.30
C VAL A 112 -9.22 -13.17 13.78
N ARG A 113 -8.98 -14.29 13.08
CA ARG A 113 -9.53 -15.59 13.43
C ARG A 113 -9.11 -16.06 14.83
N VAL A 114 -7.83 -15.89 15.14
CA VAL A 114 -7.26 -16.32 16.43
C VAL A 114 -7.78 -15.45 17.59
N LEU A 115 -7.76 -14.11 17.43
CA LEU A 115 -8.19 -13.20 18.49
C LEU A 115 -9.71 -13.17 18.67
N ALA A 116 -10.49 -13.53 17.65
CA ALA A 116 -11.94 -13.71 17.80
C ALA A 116 -12.34 -14.76 18.84
N ALA A 117 -11.46 -15.74 19.12
CA ALA A 117 -11.67 -16.77 20.14
C ALA A 117 -11.24 -16.34 21.57
N ALA A 118 -10.63 -15.15 21.72
CA ALA A 118 -10.22 -14.65 23.01
C ALA A 118 -11.42 -14.22 23.88
N SER A 119 -11.29 -14.38 25.18
CA SER A 119 -12.28 -13.86 26.13
C SER A 119 -12.32 -12.33 26.04
N GLY A 120 -13.52 -11.76 25.87
CA GLY A 120 -13.69 -10.32 25.74
C GLY A 120 -13.28 -9.72 24.39
N ALA A 121 -13.11 -10.54 23.34
CA ALA A 121 -12.73 -10.09 21.98
C ALA A 121 -13.56 -8.92 21.47
N SER A 122 -14.87 -8.85 21.79
CA SER A 122 -15.78 -7.78 21.34
C SER A 122 -15.42 -6.38 21.84
N SER A 123 -14.51 -6.26 22.80
CA SER A 123 -13.99 -4.99 23.35
C SER A 123 -12.47 -4.99 23.51
N ASP A 124 -11.77 -5.85 22.77
CA ASP A 124 -10.30 -5.93 22.79
C ASP A 124 -9.70 -5.07 21.67
N SER A 125 -8.87 -4.10 22.06
CA SER A 125 -8.17 -3.21 21.12
C SER A 125 -7.21 -3.95 20.17
N ASN A 126 -6.65 -5.10 20.56
CA ASN A 126 -5.83 -5.91 19.67
C ASN A 126 -6.67 -6.57 18.58
N PHE A 127 -7.88 -7.04 18.93
CA PHE A 127 -8.83 -7.56 17.96
C PHE A 127 -9.36 -6.47 17.01
N ALA A 128 -9.60 -5.25 17.52
CA ALA A 128 -9.93 -4.09 16.70
C ALA A 128 -8.80 -3.79 15.70
N ARG A 129 -7.54 -3.76 16.17
CA ARG A 129 -6.35 -3.48 15.34
C ARG A 129 -6.20 -4.47 14.19
N VAL A 130 -6.24 -5.78 14.46
CA VAL A 130 -6.07 -6.78 13.38
C VAL A 130 -7.24 -6.77 12.42
N SER A 131 -8.46 -6.46 12.89
CA SER A 131 -9.62 -6.28 12.01
C SER A 131 -9.45 -5.06 11.09
N MET A 132 -9.01 -3.92 11.62
CA MET A 132 -8.69 -2.72 10.85
C MET A 132 -7.59 -3.00 9.82
N ASN A 133 -6.51 -3.64 10.23
CA ASN A 133 -5.39 -3.98 9.37
C ASN A 133 -5.79 -4.97 8.25
N ALA A 134 -6.66 -5.94 8.53
CA ALA A 134 -7.23 -6.81 7.51
C ALA A 134 -8.05 -6.00 6.49
N GLY A 135 -8.85 -5.04 6.95
CA GLY A 135 -9.57 -4.12 6.07
C GLY A 135 -8.64 -3.40 5.10
N TYR A 136 -7.56 -2.80 5.60
CA TYR A 136 -6.55 -2.15 4.76
C TYR A 136 -5.83 -3.13 3.83
N ALA A 137 -5.48 -4.34 4.28
CA ALA A 137 -4.82 -5.33 3.43
C ALA A 137 -5.70 -5.74 2.23
N PHE A 138 -7.00 -5.92 2.44
CA PHE A 138 -7.97 -6.17 1.38
C PHE A 138 -8.13 -4.95 0.45
N GLU A 139 -8.24 -3.75 1.00
CA GLU A 139 -8.38 -2.51 0.23
C GLU A 139 -7.16 -2.24 -0.65
N LEU A 140 -5.95 -2.30 -0.09
CA LEU A 140 -4.70 -2.14 -0.84
C LEU A 140 -4.56 -3.19 -1.96
N SER A 141 -4.99 -4.43 -1.69
CA SER A 141 -5.04 -5.47 -2.73
C SER A 141 -6.02 -5.11 -3.84
N ALA A 142 -7.20 -4.59 -3.51
CA ALA A 142 -8.20 -4.16 -4.47
C ALA A 142 -7.74 -2.97 -5.33
N GLU A 143 -7.05 -2.00 -4.71
CA GLU A 143 -6.55 -0.80 -5.40
C GLU A 143 -5.35 -1.09 -6.31
N THR A 144 -4.60 -2.17 -6.06
CA THR A 144 -3.32 -2.42 -6.72
C THR A 144 -3.34 -3.61 -7.66
N MET A 145 -3.97 -4.72 -7.25
CA MET A 145 -4.01 -5.95 -8.05
C MET A 145 -5.21 -5.95 -9.00
N CYS A 146 -5.09 -6.64 -10.15
CA CYS A 146 -6.23 -6.90 -11.04
C CYS A 146 -7.19 -7.94 -10.44
N ALA A 147 -6.68 -8.82 -9.61
CA ALA A 147 -7.35 -9.79 -8.76
C ALA A 147 -6.34 -10.30 -7.75
N SER A 148 -6.79 -10.95 -6.68
CA SER A 148 -5.93 -11.60 -5.69
C SER A 148 -6.54 -12.92 -5.23
N ASP A 149 -5.91 -13.57 -4.27
CA ASP A 149 -6.48 -14.68 -3.52
C ASP A 149 -6.17 -14.52 -2.02
N GLU A 150 -6.88 -15.27 -1.20
CA GLU A 150 -6.60 -15.35 0.23
C GLU A 150 -6.09 -16.76 0.57
N GLN A 151 -4.81 -16.85 1.00
CA GLN A 151 -4.22 -18.09 1.50
C GLN A 151 -4.38 -19.29 0.55
N LYS A 152 -4.08 -19.11 -0.73
CA LYS A 152 -4.32 -20.11 -1.79
C LYS A 152 -5.79 -20.50 -1.98
N GLY A 153 -6.68 -19.62 -1.60
CA GLY A 153 -8.10 -19.73 -1.89
C GLY A 153 -8.44 -19.49 -3.37
N PRO A 154 -9.72 -19.41 -3.71
CA PRO A 154 -10.16 -19.06 -5.05
C PRO A 154 -9.80 -17.61 -5.38
N LYS A 155 -9.77 -17.31 -6.69
CA LYS A 155 -9.55 -15.97 -7.20
C LYS A 155 -10.64 -15.01 -6.70
N LEU A 156 -10.22 -13.93 -6.07
CA LEU A 156 -11.07 -12.84 -5.62
C LEU A 156 -11.01 -11.68 -6.62
N THR A 157 -12.17 -11.21 -7.03
CA THR A 157 -12.31 -9.98 -7.84
C THR A 157 -12.07 -8.74 -6.99
N VAL A 158 -11.83 -7.60 -7.62
CA VAL A 158 -11.70 -6.30 -6.94
C VAL A 158 -12.92 -6.00 -6.05
N THR A 159 -14.12 -6.26 -6.54
CA THR A 159 -15.36 -6.08 -5.74
C THR A 159 -15.37 -6.96 -4.51
N GLN A 160 -15.03 -8.25 -4.63
CA GLN A 160 -14.97 -9.17 -3.48
C GLN A 160 -13.91 -8.78 -2.44
N LEU A 161 -12.77 -8.26 -2.90
CA LEU A 161 -11.74 -7.71 -2.00
C LEU A 161 -12.27 -6.49 -1.24
N LEU A 162 -12.97 -5.56 -1.92
CA LEU A 162 -13.58 -4.39 -1.30
C LEU A 162 -14.71 -4.75 -0.33
N ASP A 163 -15.56 -5.73 -0.65
CA ASP A 163 -16.61 -6.24 0.25
C ASP A 163 -16.00 -6.83 1.53
N SER A 164 -14.87 -7.53 1.38
CA SER A 164 -14.10 -8.04 2.52
C SER A 164 -13.52 -6.89 3.37
N ALA A 165 -12.99 -5.85 2.71
CA ALA A 165 -12.49 -4.65 3.40
C ALA A 165 -13.61 -3.98 4.22
N VAL A 166 -14.80 -3.77 3.62
CA VAL A 166 -15.98 -3.22 4.30
C VAL A 166 -16.34 -4.04 5.54
N THR A 167 -16.35 -5.38 5.40
CA THR A 167 -16.66 -6.30 6.52
C THR A 167 -15.66 -6.11 7.67
N HIS A 168 -14.37 -6.07 7.38
CA HIS A 168 -13.32 -5.96 8.38
C HIS A 168 -13.27 -4.57 9.03
N PHE A 169 -13.43 -3.48 8.28
CA PHE A 169 -13.50 -2.14 8.83
C PHE A 169 -14.74 -1.94 9.72
N THR A 170 -15.90 -2.45 9.31
CA THR A 170 -17.12 -2.41 10.13
C THR A 170 -16.94 -3.14 11.45
N LYS A 171 -16.30 -4.31 11.43
CA LYS A 171 -15.93 -5.05 12.63
C LYS A 171 -14.98 -4.25 13.51
N ALA A 172 -13.93 -3.67 12.92
CA ALA A 172 -12.93 -2.88 13.62
C ALA A 172 -13.56 -1.68 14.34
N ILE A 173 -14.45 -0.94 13.68
CA ILE A 173 -15.16 0.20 14.26
C ILE A 173 -15.97 -0.25 15.49
N ALA A 174 -16.78 -1.30 15.37
CA ALA A 174 -17.62 -1.78 16.46
C ALA A 174 -16.79 -2.20 17.68
N VAL A 175 -15.71 -2.96 17.48
CA VAL A 175 -14.83 -3.44 18.56
C VAL A 175 -14.02 -2.28 19.15
N ALA A 176 -13.49 -1.38 18.32
CA ALA A 176 -12.73 -0.22 18.77
C ALA A 176 -13.60 0.75 19.62
N GLN A 177 -14.86 0.95 19.24
CA GLN A 177 -15.82 1.72 20.04
C GLN A 177 -16.04 1.10 21.40
N ALA A 178 -16.27 -0.22 21.46
CA ALA A 178 -16.45 -0.95 22.72
C ALA A 178 -15.18 -0.95 23.59
N ALA A 179 -14.00 -0.89 22.96
CA ALA A 179 -12.70 -0.79 23.64
C ALA A 179 -12.32 0.64 24.05
N GLY A 180 -13.08 1.67 23.65
CA GLY A 180 -12.74 3.08 23.85
C GLY A 180 -11.54 3.56 23.02
N ALA A 181 -11.18 2.86 21.95
CA ALA A 181 -10.02 3.14 21.09
C ALA A 181 -10.37 4.12 19.96
N SER A 182 -10.63 5.38 20.29
CA SER A 182 -11.14 6.40 19.36
C SER A 182 -10.28 6.62 18.12
N ALA A 183 -8.95 6.55 18.23
CA ALA A 183 -8.06 6.68 17.07
C ALA A 183 -8.28 5.55 16.05
N MET A 184 -8.45 4.29 16.51
CA MET A 184 -8.73 3.17 15.61
C MET A 184 -10.14 3.28 14.97
N VAL A 185 -11.11 3.87 15.69
CA VAL A 185 -12.42 4.18 15.10
C VAL A 185 -12.27 5.12 13.92
N GLN A 186 -11.54 6.23 14.11
CA GLN A 186 -11.32 7.25 13.06
C GLN A 186 -10.57 6.66 11.86
N GLU A 187 -9.49 5.91 12.12
CA GLU A 187 -8.68 5.27 11.09
C GLU A 187 -9.50 4.27 10.28
N SER A 188 -10.28 3.41 10.97
CA SER A 188 -11.17 2.45 10.30
C SER A 188 -12.29 3.12 9.51
N GLN A 189 -12.80 4.28 9.96
CA GLN A 189 -13.79 5.07 9.22
C GLN A 189 -13.21 5.66 7.92
N VAL A 190 -11.95 6.10 7.91
CA VAL A 190 -11.29 6.56 6.67
C VAL A 190 -11.17 5.40 5.68
N GLY A 191 -10.67 4.23 6.11
CA GLY A 191 -10.58 3.05 5.26
C GLY A 191 -11.95 2.58 4.74
N LEU A 192 -12.96 2.52 5.63
CA LEU A 192 -14.33 2.15 5.24
C LEU A 192 -14.91 3.11 4.20
N ALA A 193 -14.71 4.42 4.39
CA ALA A 193 -15.18 5.44 3.44
C ALA A 193 -14.49 5.30 2.08
N ARG A 194 -13.18 4.98 2.07
CA ARG A 194 -12.42 4.71 0.85
C ARG A 194 -12.92 3.46 0.14
N ALA A 195 -13.17 2.36 0.86
CA ALA A 195 -13.72 1.13 0.30
C ALA A 195 -15.11 1.37 -0.32
N TYR A 196 -16.00 2.10 0.34
CA TYR A 196 -17.30 2.49 -0.23
C TYR A 196 -17.16 3.36 -1.48
N LEU A 197 -16.22 4.33 -1.49
CA LEU A 197 -15.96 5.15 -2.66
C LEU A 197 -15.50 4.30 -3.86
N GLN A 198 -14.60 3.33 -3.63
CA GLN A 198 -14.12 2.39 -4.64
C GLN A 198 -15.23 1.47 -5.17
N LEU A 199 -16.21 1.11 -4.34
CA LEU A 199 -17.41 0.34 -4.74
C LEU A 199 -18.46 1.16 -5.48
N GLY A 200 -18.33 2.51 -5.51
CA GLY A 200 -19.37 3.41 -6.04
C GLY A 200 -20.54 3.60 -5.08
N GLU A 201 -20.43 3.19 -3.83
CA GLU A 201 -21.43 3.37 -2.78
C GLU A 201 -21.33 4.78 -2.18
N TYR A 202 -21.60 5.79 -3.00
CA TYR A 202 -21.33 7.21 -2.69
C TYR A 202 -22.06 7.74 -1.46
N ALA A 203 -23.29 7.29 -1.18
CA ALA A 203 -24.02 7.69 0.02
C ALA A 203 -23.34 7.17 1.30
N ASN A 204 -22.91 5.90 1.29
CA ASN A 204 -22.19 5.28 2.40
C ASN A 204 -20.80 5.94 2.59
N ALA A 205 -20.08 6.19 1.50
CA ALA A 205 -18.80 6.89 1.51
C ALA A 205 -18.94 8.29 2.15
N THR A 206 -19.92 9.08 1.72
CA THR A 206 -20.18 10.42 2.25
C THR A 206 -20.51 10.40 3.75
N THR A 207 -21.40 9.50 4.17
CA THR A 207 -21.82 9.40 5.57
C THR A 207 -20.67 8.99 6.47
N THR A 208 -19.91 7.96 6.05
CA THR A 208 -18.78 7.43 6.83
C THR A 208 -17.65 8.47 6.92
N ALA A 209 -17.27 9.09 5.80
CA ALA A 209 -16.25 10.13 5.77
C ALA A 209 -16.64 11.35 6.62
N GLY A 210 -17.94 11.73 6.63
CA GLY A 210 -18.45 12.84 7.43
C GLY A 210 -18.37 12.63 8.94
N SER A 211 -18.13 11.42 9.41
CA SER A 211 -17.96 11.11 10.85
C SER A 211 -16.49 11.19 11.32
N VAL A 212 -15.54 11.43 10.41
CA VAL A 212 -14.12 11.54 10.74
C VAL A 212 -13.78 12.96 11.15
N ASP A 213 -13.03 13.12 12.25
CA ASP A 213 -12.50 14.41 12.69
C ASP A 213 -11.59 15.00 11.59
N PRO A 214 -11.85 16.24 11.13
CA PRO A 214 -10.98 16.90 10.14
C PRO A 214 -9.51 16.98 10.52
N GLY A 215 -9.19 17.03 11.81
CA GLY A 215 -7.82 17.06 12.34
C GLY A 215 -7.16 15.68 12.52
N PHE A 216 -7.89 14.60 12.29
CA PHE A 216 -7.35 13.25 12.46
C PHE A 216 -6.24 12.92 11.45
N VAL A 217 -5.16 12.30 11.95
CA VAL A 217 -4.09 11.75 11.10
C VAL A 217 -3.57 10.44 11.72
N ALA A 218 -3.44 9.41 10.89
CA ALA A 218 -2.76 8.16 11.21
C ALA A 218 -1.59 7.93 10.26
N TYR A 219 -0.49 7.47 10.82
CA TYR A 219 0.75 7.20 10.09
C TYR A 219 1.17 5.74 10.24
N GLU A 220 1.69 5.19 9.17
CA GLU A 220 2.58 4.05 9.23
C GLU A 220 3.91 4.51 9.81
N ILE A 221 4.45 3.72 10.75
CA ILE A 221 5.68 4.04 11.48
C ILE A 221 6.84 3.24 10.92
N ASN A 222 7.89 3.94 10.53
CA ASN A 222 9.10 3.39 9.93
C ASN A 222 10.26 3.29 10.92
N SER A 223 11.16 2.35 10.67
CA SER A 223 12.39 2.20 11.45
C SER A 223 13.47 3.16 10.95
N ALA A 224 13.97 4.00 11.85
CA ALA A 224 15.13 4.83 11.57
C ALA A 224 16.47 4.05 11.57
N ASN A 225 16.47 2.77 11.96
CA ASN A 225 17.68 1.96 12.03
C ASN A 225 18.12 1.51 10.63
N PRO A 226 19.31 1.94 10.14
CA PRO A 226 19.81 1.57 8.82
C PRO A 226 19.96 0.05 8.60
N ALA A 227 20.19 -0.73 9.66
CA ALA A 227 20.31 -2.19 9.57
C ALA A 227 19.00 -2.88 9.19
N THR A 228 17.86 -2.25 9.45
CA THR A 228 16.52 -2.77 9.11
C THR A 228 15.82 -1.93 8.04
N ALA A 229 16.48 -0.92 7.50
CA ALA A 229 15.89 0.08 6.60
C ALA A 229 15.34 -0.52 5.29
N LEU A 230 15.94 -1.62 4.80
CA LEU A 230 15.47 -2.28 3.57
C LEU A 230 14.10 -2.95 3.74
N THR A 231 13.70 -3.26 4.97
CA THR A 231 12.44 -3.98 5.26
C THR A 231 11.46 -3.18 6.11
N LEU A 232 11.94 -2.26 6.91
CA LEU A 232 11.16 -1.51 7.89
C LEU A 232 11.35 0.01 7.81
N GLY A 233 12.17 0.49 6.89
CA GLY A 233 12.38 1.92 6.65
C GLY A 233 11.49 2.44 5.53
N ASN A 234 11.33 3.77 5.47
CA ASN A 234 10.57 4.44 4.41
C ASN A 234 11.07 4.03 3.02
N ALA A 235 10.23 3.36 2.23
CA ALA A 235 10.62 2.76 0.95
C ALA A 235 11.01 3.83 -0.09
N MET A 236 10.37 5.01 -0.08
CA MET A 236 10.71 6.11 -0.98
C MET A 236 12.10 6.64 -0.67
N TRP A 237 12.42 6.89 0.61
CA TRP A 237 13.75 7.32 1.00
C TRP A 237 14.81 6.24 0.77
N THR A 238 14.50 4.97 1.08
CA THR A 238 15.44 3.84 0.86
C THR A 238 15.80 3.71 -0.61
N THR A 239 14.83 3.82 -1.51
CA THR A 239 15.04 3.77 -2.96
C THR A 239 15.77 5.01 -3.48
N GLN A 240 15.46 6.18 -2.94
CA GLN A 240 16.15 7.44 -3.22
C GLN A 240 17.62 7.39 -2.75
N ALA A 241 17.88 6.88 -1.52
CA ALA A 241 19.22 6.73 -0.97
C ALA A 241 20.09 5.77 -1.79
N ALA A 242 19.46 4.79 -2.46
CA ALA A 242 20.11 3.92 -3.44
C ALA A 242 20.27 4.56 -4.84
N THR A 243 19.97 5.85 -5.00
CA THR A 243 20.04 6.61 -6.26
C THR A 243 19.21 5.98 -7.40
N GLN A 244 18.03 5.42 -7.09
CA GLN A 244 17.20 4.71 -8.07
C GLN A 244 15.90 5.44 -8.39
N LEU A 245 15.63 6.58 -7.76
CA LEU A 245 14.37 7.30 -7.85
C LEU A 245 14.57 8.67 -8.49
N VAL A 246 13.64 9.05 -9.38
CA VAL A 246 13.55 10.40 -9.93
C VAL A 246 12.11 10.88 -9.92
N VAL A 247 11.92 12.18 -9.83
CA VAL A 247 10.60 12.82 -9.93
C VAL A 247 10.20 12.90 -11.41
N PRO A 248 8.99 12.43 -11.78
CA PRO A 248 8.47 12.52 -13.15
C PRO A 248 8.32 13.96 -13.64
N ALA A 249 8.34 14.14 -14.97
CA ALA A 249 8.27 15.47 -15.59
C ALA A 249 7.03 16.28 -15.13
N MET A 250 5.89 15.62 -14.95
CA MET A 250 4.62 16.25 -14.55
C MET A 250 4.62 16.78 -13.10
N TYR A 251 5.53 16.30 -12.25
CA TYR A 251 5.67 16.75 -10.88
C TYR A 251 6.83 17.75 -10.66
N ARG A 252 7.70 17.91 -11.68
CA ARG A 252 8.83 18.84 -11.58
C ARG A 252 8.35 20.28 -11.65
N HIS A 253 8.88 21.13 -10.82
CA HIS A 253 8.66 22.58 -10.88
C HIS A 253 7.18 23.00 -10.80
N LEU A 254 6.37 22.26 -10.02
CA LEU A 254 4.95 22.60 -9.82
C LEU A 254 4.74 23.85 -8.96
N ASP A 255 5.78 24.35 -8.31
CA ASP A 255 5.70 25.47 -7.35
C ASP A 255 4.64 25.22 -6.25
N ASP A 256 4.50 23.96 -5.84
CA ASP A 256 3.50 23.50 -4.90
C ASP A 256 4.20 22.88 -3.68
N PRO A 257 4.05 23.45 -2.46
CA PRO A 257 4.75 22.96 -1.28
C PRO A 257 4.35 21.53 -0.86
N ARG A 258 3.27 20.99 -1.40
CA ARG A 258 2.84 19.60 -1.18
C ARG A 258 3.67 18.59 -2.00
N VAL A 259 4.39 19.08 -3.02
CA VAL A 259 5.20 18.29 -3.94
C VAL A 259 6.65 18.82 -3.94
N PRO A 260 7.33 18.75 -2.79
CA PRO A 260 8.69 19.28 -2.69
C PRO A 260 9.66 18.41 -3.50
N SER A 261 10.36 19.03 -4.46
CA SER A 261 11.37 18.39 -5.30
C SER A 261 12.61 19.28 -5.43
N ASP A 262 13.78 18.66 -5.61
CA ASP A 262 15.05 19.35 -5.70
C ASP A 262 15.87 18.84 -6.89
N SER A 263 16.30 19.75 -7.76
CA SER A 263 17.17 19.44 -8.91
C SER A 263 18.67 19.30 -8.53
N ASN A 264 19.03 19.66 -7.30
CA ASN A 264 20.39 19.55 -6.78
C ASN A 264 20.46 18.65 -5.53
N GLY A 265 19.39 17.88 -5.27
CA GLY A 265 19.21 17.10 -4.04
C GLY A 265 20.22 15.96 -3.87
N THR A 266 20.46 15.62 -2.63
CA THR A 266 21.27 14.48 -2.20
C THR A 266 20.40 13.50 -1.42
N PRO A 267 20.61 12.18 -1.60
CA PRO A 267 21.54 11.55 -2.55
C PRO A 267 21.10 11.81 -4.00
N GLY A 268 22.06 11.91 -4.93
CA GLY A 268 21.77 12.21 -6.35
C GLY A 268 20.89 11.18 -7.04
N CYS A 269 20.72 11.36 -8.35
CA CYS A 269 19.99 10.43 -9.20
C CYS A 269 20.93 9.53 -9.98
N PRO A 270 20.42 8.41 -10.53
CA PRO A 270 21.15 7.69 -11.57
C PRO A 270 21.36 8.61 -12.77
N THR A 271 22.59 8.71 -13.26
CA THR A 271 22.96 9.58 -14.40
C THR A 271 22.66 8.94 -15.76
N THR A 272 21.68 8.07 -15.85
CA THR A 272 21.42 7.28 -17.04
C THR A 272 20.43 7.96 -18.00
N ASN A 273 20.78 7.94 -19.29
CA ASN A 273 19.91 8.23 -20.43
C ASN A 273 19.34 9.65 -20.55
N GLY A 274 20.02 10.68 -20.00
CA GLY A 274 19.59 12.06 -20.17
C GLY A 274 18.32 12.45 -19.41
N ILE A 275 17.84 11.61 -18.51
CA ILE A 275 16.74 11.96 -17.60
C ILE A 275 17.24 13.05 -16.65
N PRO A 276 16.57 14.20 -16.55
CA PRO A 276 16.94 15.23 -15.58
C PRO A 276 16.90 14.69 -14.16
N CYS A 277 17.98 14.91 -13.41
CA CYS A 277 18.04 14.53 -12.02
C CYS A 277 17.23 15.51 -11.17
N VAL A 278 16.01 15.10 -10.83
CA VAL A 278 15.17 15.77 -9.84
C VAL A 278 14.75 14.75 -8.80
N VAL A 279 15.10 15.00 -7.54
CA VAL A 279 14.81 14.11 -6.42
C VAL A 279 13.61 14.62 -5.61
N GLN A 280 12.91 13.72 -4.95
CA GLN A 280 11.87 14.09 -4.01
C GLN A 280 12.50 14.65 -2.71
N ALA A 281 11.85 15.64 -2.11
CA ALA A 281 12.27 16.25 -0.84
C ALA A 281 11.19 16.12 0.25
N LYS A 282 10.19 15.24 0.03
CA LYS A 282 9.12 14.99 0.99
C LYS A 282 9.59 14.12 2.15
N TYR A 283 10.40 13.11 1.85
CA TYR A 283 10.99 12.21 2.83
C TYR A 283 12.50 12.41 2.86
N SER A 284 13.08 12.53 4.05
CA SER A 284 14.48 12.89 4.29
C SER A 284 15.26 11.82 5.08
N GLY A 285 14.59 10.76 5.53
CA GLY A 285 15.19 9.71 6.34
C GLY A 285 14.42 8.39 6.32
N TYR A 286 15.11 7.34 6.75
CA TYR A 286 14.51 6.01 6.85
C TYR A 286 13.32 5.95 7.81
N GLY A 287 13.32 6.76 8.87
CA GLY A 287 12.28 6.78 9.89
C GLY A 287 11.08 7.68 9.57
N ASP A 288 11.08 8.37 8.43
CA ASP A 288 9.99 9.29 8.09
C ASP A 288 8.68 8.50 7.89
N PRO A 289 7.62 8.84 8.63
CA PRO A 289 6.35 8.11 8.55
C PRO A 289 5.61 8.43 7.25
N ILE A 290 4.83 7.46 6.75
CA ILE A 290 3.94 7.66 5.61
C ILE A 290 2.51 7.76 6.15
N ARG A 291 1.75 8.76 5.69
CA ARG A 291 0.37 8.95 6.12
C ARG A 291 -0.54 7.87 5.51
N LEU A 292 -1.10 7.01 6.37
CA LEU A 292 -2.01 5.94 5.98
C LEU A 292 -3.46 6.46 5.82
N ALA A 293 -3.93 7.26 6.78
CA ALA A 293 -5.28 7.80 6.79
C ALA A 293 -5.32 9.21 7.39
N SER A 294 -6.30 10.03 7.00
CA SER A 294 -6.49 11.36 7.59
C SER A 294 -7.90 11.90 7.41
N GLY A 295 -8.29 12.86 8.27
CA GLY A 295 -9.52 13.63 8.14
C GLY A 295 -9.56 14.43 6.84
N LEU A 296 -8.43 14.94 6.36
CA LEU A 296 -8.36 15.59 5.06
C LEU A 296 -8.67 14.62 3.91
N GLU A 297 -8.21 13.39 3.99
CA GLU A 297 -8.58 12.35 3.02
C GLU A 297 -10.08 12.07 3.06
N ALA A 298 -10.67 11.97 4.26
CA ALA A 298 -12.11 11.80 4.42
C ALA A 298 -12.90 12.97 3.78
N GLN A 299 -12.42 14.22 3.90
CA GLN A 299 -13.03 15.36 3.21
C GLN A 299 -13.00 15.22 1.69
N PHE A 300 -11.88 14.77 1.11
CA PHE A 300 -11.79 14.49 -0.32
C PHE A 300 -12.72 13.36 -0.76
N ILE A 301 -12.81 12.27 0.02
CA ILE A 301 -13.72 11.15 -0.24
C ILE A 301 -15.18 11.65 -0.25
N ALA A 302 -15.59 12.40 0.76
CA ALA A 302 -16.94 12.93 0.84
C ALA A 302 -17.26 13.89 -0.32
N ALA A 303 -16.32 14.76 -0.68
CA ALA A 303 -16.48 15.72 -1.78
C ALA A 303 -16.60 15.00 -3.14
N GLU A 304 -15.76 14.01 -3.41
CA GLU A 304 -15.80 13.21 -4.64
C GLU A 304 -17.10 12.39 -4.72
N ALA A 305 -17.48 11.70 -3.64
CA ALA A 305 -18.71 10.91 -3.57
C ALA A 305 -19.96 11.78 -3.82
N GLN A 306 -20.02 12.98 -3.24
CA GLN A 306 -21.12 13.91 -3.47
C GLN A 306 -21.15 14.43 -4.91
N ALA A 307 -19.98 14.68 -5.52
CA ALA A 307 -19.89 15.13 -6.91
C ALA A 307 -20.39 14.03 -7.86
N HIS A 308 -20.07 12.75 -7.62
CA HIS A 308 -20.64 11.63 -8.36
C HIS A 308 -22.17 11.54 -8.23
N GLY A 309 -22.72 11.94 -7.08
CA GLY A 309 -24.16 12.09 -6.85
C GLY A 309 -24.78 13.36 -7.46
N GLY A 310 -24.00 14.16 -8.19
CA GLY A 310 -24.45 15.40 -8.84
C GLY A 310 -24.36 16.66 -7.94
N ASN A 311 -23.96 16.54 -6.67
CA ASN A 311 -23.74 17.67 -5.78
C ASN A 311 -22.28 18.11 -5.81
N THR A 312 -21.93 19.03 -6.69
CA THR A 312 -20.55 19.51 -6.88
C THR A 312 -20.12 20.60 -5.91
N ALA A 313 -21.03 21.20 -5.17
CA ALA A 313 -20.74 22.36 -4.30
C ALA A 313 -19.70 22.08 -3.21
N PRO A 314 -19.72 20.95 -2.47
CA PRO A 314 -18.67 20.63 -1.50
C PRO A 314 -17.30 20.43 -2.15
N GLY A 315 -17.26 19.82 -3.33
CA GLY A 315 -16.04 19.67 -4.11
C GLY A 315 -15.42 21.00 -4.50
N LEU A 316 -16.22 21.94 -5.00
CA LEU A 316 -15.77 23.29 -5.33
C LEU A 316 -15.26 24.06 -4.10
N ALA A 317 -15.93 23.91 -2.95
CA ALA A 317 -15.49 24.55 -1.71
C ALA A 317 -14.11 23.99 -1.27
N LEU A 318 -13.93 22.68 -1.33
CA LEU A 318 -12.64 22.04 -0.98
C LEU A 318 -11.53 22.44 -1.96
N ILE A 319 -11.80 22.43 -3.27
CA ILE A 319 -10.86 22.89 -4.31
C ILE A 319 -10.42 24.33 -4.03
N THR A 320 -11.37 25.22 -3.78
CA THR A 320 -11.10 26.63 -3.49
C THR A 320 -10.20 26.78 -2.26
N SER A 321 -10.51 26.04 -1.19
CA SER A 321 -9.71 26.06 0.04
C SER A 321 -8.29 25.52 -0.19
N GLN A 322 -8.14 24.40 -0.91
CA GLN A 322 -6.82 23.80 -1.20
C GLN A 322 -5.96 24.75 -2.06
N ARG A 323 -6.55 25.36 -3.10
CA ARG A 323 -5.82 26.31 -3.94
C ARG A 323 -5.46 27.60 -3.19
N ALA A 324 -6.38 28.15 -2.40
CA ALA A 324 -6.08 29.33 -1.59
C ALA A 324 -4.93 29.10 -0.60
N THR A 325 -4.80 27.87 -0.08
CA THR A 325 -3.75 27.53 0.88
C THR A 325 -2.39 27.29 0.21
N TYR A 326 -2.37 26.58 -0.91
CA TYR A 326 -1.12 26.06 -1.48
C TYR A 326 -0.75 26.66 -2.85
N MET A 327 -1.70 27.31 -3.53
CA MET A 327 -1.55 27.87 -4.87
C MET A 327 -2.28 29.23 -4.95
N PRO A 328 -1.97 30.21 -4.07
CA PRO A 328 -2.78 31.43 -3.89
C PRO A 328 -2.93 32.25 -5.18
N ASP A 329 -1.93 32.21 -6.07
CA ASP A 329 -1.93 32.94 -7.34
C ASP A 329 -2.68 32.18 -8.47
N SER A 330 -3.25 31.01 -8.18
CA SER A 330 -3.87 30.12 -9.16
C SER A 330 -5.28 29.67 -8.73
N ALA A 331 -6.23 30.60 -8.67
CA ALA A 331 -7.63 30.29 -8.38
C ALA A 331 -8.20 29.30 -9.41
N TYR A 332 -9.15 28.46 -8.98
CA TYR A 332 -9.86 27.57 -9.89
C TYR A 332 -10.79 28.34 -10.82
N THR A 333 -10.60 28.17 -12.12
CA THR A 333 -11.40 28.79 -13.17
C THR A 333 -12.06 27.75 -14.11
N GLY A 334 -12.02 26.47 -13.72
CA GLY A 334 -12.58 25.37 -14.49
C GLY A 334 -14.11 25.26 -14.42
N GLY A 335 -14.66 24.21 -15.04
CA GLY A 335 -16.08 23.92 -15.04
C GLY A 335 -16.62 23.54 -13.65
N VAL A 336 -17.92 23.70 -13.47
CA VAL A 336 -18.64 23.36 -12.24
C VAL A 336 -19.46 22.06 -12.38
N ASP A 337 -19.41 21.43 -13.55
CA ASP A 337 -20.01 20.14 -13.81
C ASP A 337 -19.28 19.00 -13.08
N THR A 338 -19.93 17.86 -12.95
CA THR A 338 -19.41 16.71 -12.21
C THR A 338 -18.02 16.29 -12.65
N LEU A 339 -17.78 16.13 -13.96
CA LEU A 339 -16.49 15.65 -14.47
C LEU A 339 -15.36 16.66 -14.20
N SER A 340 -15.63 17.94 -14.43
CA SER A 340 -14.66 19.02 -14.17
C SER A 340 -14.27 19.10 -12.69
N VAL A 341 -15.25 19.00 -11.79
CA VAL A 341 -15.02 19.05 -10.34
C VAL A 341 -14.27 17.80 -9.86
N ILE A 342 -14.66 16.60 -10.30
CA ILE A 342 -13.93 15.36 -9.97
C ILE A 342 -12.50 15.44 -10.49
N THR A 343 -12.30 15.88 -11.72
CA THR A 343 -10.96 16.01 -12.30
C THR A 343 -10.07 16.91 -11.44
N GLU A 344 -10.57 18.06 -11.02
CA GLU A 344 -9.79 18.96 -10.18
C GLU A 344 -9.59 18.42 -8.75
N LEU A 345 -10.61 17.77 -8.15
CA LEU A 345 -10.43 17.07 -6.86
C LEU A 345 -9.28 16.05 -6.93
N LEU A 346 -9.24 15.25 -7.98
CA LEU A 346 -8.17 14.26 -8.17
C LEU A 346 -6.81 14.91 -8.44
N ASN A 347 -6.77 16.06 -9.15
CA ASN A 347 -5.55 16.84 -9.31
C ASN A 347 -5.03 17.35 -7.95
N GLN A 348 -5.92 17.87 -7.11
CA GLN A 348 -5.56 18.32 -5.75
C GLN A 348 -5.14 17.12 -4.87
N ARG A 349 -5.80 15.95 -4.98
CA ARG A 349 -5.42 14.72 -4.27
C ARG A 349 -4.04 14.23 -4.69
N ALA A 350 -3.74 14.21 -6.00
CA ALA A 350 -2.44 13.80 -6.53
C ALA A 350 -1.26 14.62 -5.97
N ARG A 351 -1.51 15.90 -5.63
CA ARG A 351 -0.53 16.77 -4.96
C ARG A 351 -0.51 16.53 -3.45
N GLN A 352 -1.71 16.51 -2.83
CA GLN A 352 -1.87 16.43 -1.38
C GLN A 352 -1.37 15.11 -0.78
N PHE A 353 -1.55 14.02 -1.51
CA PHE A 353 -1.19 12.67 -1.10
C PHE A 353 -0.06 12.07 -1.95
N TRP A 354 0.76 12.92 -2.55
CA TRP A 354 1.89 12.50 -3.37
C TRP A 354 2.78 11.51 -2.60
N MET A 355 3.10 10.37 -3.20
CA MET A 355 3.88 9.27 -2.62
C MET A 355 3.26 8.66 -1.33
N GLU A 356 1.95 8.63 -1.23
CA GLU A 356 1.23 8.01 -0.11
C GLU A 356 0.34 6.84 -0.56
N GLY A 357 0.59 6.29 -1.76
CA GLY A 357 -0.06 5.07 -2.27
C GLY A 357 -1.54 5.19 -2.58
N LYS A 358 -2.08 6.40 -2.83
CA LYS A 358 -3.52 6.62 -3.03
C LYS A 358 -3.91 6.83 -4.49
N LYS A 359 -3.00 7.37 -5.30
CA LYS A 359 -3.30 7.83 -6.66
C LYS A 359 -3.68 6.72 -7.62
N LEU A 360 -3.12 5.51 -7.46
CA LEU A 360 -3.46 4.39 -8.31
C LEU A 360 -4.94 4.00 -8.18
N GLY A 361 -5.48 3.96 -6.96
CA GLY A 361 -6.90 3.76 -6.72
C GLY A 361 -7.76 4.87 -7.32
N ASP A 362 -7.31 6.13 -7.23
CA ASP A 362 -8.00 7.29 -7.83
C ASP A 362 -8.14 7.15 -9.35
N ILE A 363 -7.05 6.73 -10.04
CA ILE A 363 -7.06 6.50 -11.50
C ILE A 363 -8.03 5.38 -11.87
N ARG A 364 -7.97 4.25 -11.16
CA ARG A 364 -8.74 3.05 -11.50
C ARG A 364 -10.25 3.23 -11.36
N ARG A 365 -10.71 3.99 -10.36
CA ARG A 365 -12.16 4.24 -10.18
C ARG A 365 -12.71 5.35 -11.09
N ASN A 366 -11.84 6.20 -11.66
CA ASN A 366 -12.24 7.33 -12.49
C ASN A 366 -11.72 7.24 -13.94
N PRO A 367 -12.07 6.20 -14.71
CA PRO A 367 -11.52 5.97 -16.06
C PRO A 367 -11.89 7.05 -17.09
N SER A 368 -12.87 7.89 -16.79
CA SER A 368 -13.29 9.02 -17.63
C SER A 368 -12.45 10.28 -17.45
N VAL A 369 -11.63 10.34 -16.40
CA VAL A 369 -10.79 11.49 -16.11
C VAL A 369 -9.53 11.43 -16.97
N SER A 370 -9.15 12.57 -17.56
CA SER A 370 -7.90 12.66 -18.31
C SER A 370 -6.69 12.45 -17.41
N LEU A 371 -5.85 11.49 -17.74
CA LEU A 371 -4.63 11.18 -16.99
C LEU A 371 -3.71 12.40 -16.82
N SER A 372 -3.52 13.17 -17.91
CA SER A 372 -2.69 14.39 -17.87
C SER A 372 -3.23 15.44 -16.89
N ALA A 373 -4.56 15.52 -16.74
CA ALA A 373 -5.18 16.47 -15.80
C ALA A 373 -4.92 16.12 -14.34
N ILE A 374 -4.53 14.87 -14.05
CA ILE A 374 -4.21 14.37 -12.71
C ILE A 374 -2.74 13.97 -12.57
N LEU A 375 -1.86 14.61 -13.31
CA LEU A 375 -0.41 14.43 -13.23
C LEU A 375 0.06 12.99 -13.55
N THR A 376 -0.56 12.36 -14.56
CA THR A 376 -0.21 11.01 -15.03
C THR A 376 -0.01 11.06 -16.54
N ASP A 377 1.05 10.41 -17.05
CA ASP A 377 1.32 10.36 -18.48
C ASP A 377 0.22 9.56 -19.22
N PRO A 378 -0.28 10.07 -20.37
CA PRO A 378 -1.30 9.39 -21.14
C PRO A 378 -0.80 8.04 -21.71
N VAL A 379 -1.73 7.11 -21.90
CA VAL A 379 -1.48 5.87 -22.64
C VAL A 379 -0.97 6.22 -24.05
N GLY A 380 0.10 5.56 -24.47
CA GLY A 380 0.76 5.81 -25.76
C GLY A 380 1.74 6.99 -25.78
N ALA A 381 1.81 7.80 -24.73
CA ALA A 381 2.86 8.83 -24.61
C ALA A 381 4.25 8.19 -24.54
N PRO A 382 5.31 8.88 -25.03
CA PRO A 382 6.67 8.36 -24.93
C PRO A 382 7.09 8.18 -23.46
N TYR A 383 7.56 6.98 -23.12
CA TYR A 383 8.18 6.72 -21.83
C TYR A 383 9.64 7.19 -21.87
N LEU A 384 9.95 8.20 -21.11
CA LEU A 384 11.29 8.82 -21.09
C LEU A 384 12.24 8.14 -20.09
N GLY A 385 11.83 7.03 -19.49
CA GLY A 385 12.68 6.23 -18.59
C GLY A 385 13.79 5.48 -19.33
N PRO A 386 14.68 4.78 -18.60
CA PRO A 386 15.91 4.19 -19.15
C PRO A 386 15.72 3.18 -20.30
N THR A 387 14.58 2.52 -20.39
CA THR A 387 14.29 1.53 -21.43
C THR A 387 13.60 2.12 -22.66
N GLY A 388 13.10 3.35 -22.59
CA GLY A 388 12.31 3.97 -23.67
C GLY A 388 10.99 3.23 -23.94
N GLY A 389 10.41 3.45 -25.12
CA GLY A 389 9.11 2.91 -25.51
C GLY A 389 7.97 3.88 -25.23
N ASN A 390 6.76 3.35 -25.05
CA ASN A 390 5.56 4.15 -24.75
C ASN A 390 4.87 3.61 -23.50
N PHE A 391 4.11 4.47 -22.82
CA PHE A 391 3.26 4.08 -21.72
C PHE A 391 2.12 3.17 -22.17
N GLY A 392 1.97 2.04 -21.50
CA GLY A 392 0.83 1.11 -21.64
C GLY A 392 -0.40 1.54 -20.83
N ASN A 393 -1.37 0.64 -20.75
CA ASN A 393 -2.66 0.85 -20.10
C ASN A 393 -2.91 -0.06 -18.88
N GLU A 394 -1.86 -0.69 -18.35
CA GLU A 394 -1.97 -1.64 -17.24
C GLU A 394 -1.87 -0.90 -15.91
N PHE A 395 -3.04 -0.52 -15.36
CA PHE A 395 -3.17 0.17 -14.08
C PHE A 395 -3.45 -0.77 -12.90
N CYS A 396 -3.20 -2.07 -13.04
CA CYS A 396 -3.23 -3.03 -11.95
C CYS A 396 -2.20 -4.13 -12.18
N ALA A 397 -1.57 -4.63 -11.13
CA ALA A 397 -0.64 -5.74 -11.20
C ALA A 397 -1.40 -7.07 -11.36
N PRO A 398 -1.03 -7.94 -12.30
CA PRO A 398 -1.63 -9.26 -12.43
C PRO A 398 -1.21 -10.18 -11.27
N ILE A 399 -1.93 -11.29 -11.06
CA ILE A 399 -1.46 -12.38 -10.18
C ILE A 399 -0.21 -12.96 -10.83
N PRO A 400 0.90 -13.13 -10.06
CA PRO A 400 2.16 -13.61 -10.64
C PRO A 400 2.04 -15.06 -11.12
N PRO A 401 2.74 -15.44 -12.20
CA PRO A 401 2.70 -16.79 -12.76
C PRO A 401 3.07 -17.89 -11.77
N GLU A 402 3.95 -17.60 -10.81
CA GLU A 402 4.35 -18.51 -9.74
C GLU A 402 3.17 -18.89 -8.86
N GLU A 403 2.33 -17.90 -8.49
CA GLU A 403 1.13 -18.15 -7.70
C GLU A 403 0.08 -18.91 -8.50
N VAL A 404 -0.14 -18.54 -9.76
CA VAL A 404 -1.06 -19.30 -10.65
C VAL A 404 -0.64 -20.76 -10.76
N SER A 405 0.67 -21.03 -10.80
CA SER A 405 1.20 -22.40 -10.88
C SER A 405 1.11 -23.16 -9.56
N ALA A 406 1.24 -22.45 -8.42
CA ALA A 406 1.29 -23.03 -7.08
C ALA A 406 -0.09 -23.17 -6.42
N ASN A 407 -1.10 -22.45 -6.91
CA ASN A 407 -2.46 -22.43 -6.37
C ASN A 407 -3.44 -23.11 -7.34
N PRO A 408 -3.89 -24.34 -7.04
CA PRO A 408 -4.80 -25.08 -7.93
C PRO A 408 -6.17 -24.40 -8.08
N ASN A 409 -6.54 -23.47 -7.21
CA ASN A 409 -7.80 -22.73 -7.27
C ASN A 409 -7.76 -21.54 -8.24
N LEU A 410 -6.59 -21.23 -8.83
CA LEU A 410 -6.41 -20.18 -9.83
C LEU A 410 -6.28 -20.71 -11.27
N GLN A 411 -6.27 -22.02 -11.44
CA GLN A 411 -6.09 -22.72 -12.72
C GLN A 411 -7.40 -22.89 -13.47
#